data_0bcf4bd06a928bf5f3944025bdfd2bc1
#
_entry.id   0bcf4bd06a928bf5f3944025bdfd2bc1
#
_cell.length_a   1.000
_cell.length_b   1.000
_cell.length_c   1.000
_cell.angle_alpha   90.00
_cell.angle_beta   90.00
_cell.angle_gamma   90.00
#
_symmetry.space_group_name_H-M   'P 1'
#
loop_
_entity.id
_entity.type
_entity.pdbx_description
1 polymer ?
#
loop_
_entity_poly.entity_id
_entity_poly.type
_entity_poly.pdbx_seq_one_letter_code
_entity_poly.pdbx_strand_id
1 'polypeptide(L)'
;MLQGKIPATRRHQETPLKHMTTRTRLRPATERISPLREAVTTALEDMKAVNVRVLDVRGLTDIADTMVIACGNSDRHVRSIAERVVEKAKAAGCRPLGTEGVRDGEWVLVDLQDLIVHVMLPRVREFYGLELLWEGGAEELPVAAPALVRTPRTRRRQAST
;
A
#
# COMPACT_ATOMS: atom_id res chain seq x y z
N MET A 1 -1.58 84.17 28.52
CA MET A 1 -2.61 83.13 28.81
C MET A 1 -3.13 82.61 27.52
N LEU A 2 -2.59 81.56 26.97
CA LEU A 2 -3.19 80.84 25.88
C LEU A 2 -2.75 79.36 25.98
N GLN A 3 -3.71 78.52 26.40
CA GLN A 3 -3.52 77.08 26.55
C GLN A 3 -3.64 76.45 25.15
N GLY A 4 -2.55 75.90 24.63
CA GLY A 4 -2.56 75.09 23.40
C GLY A 4 -3.02 73.67 23.71
N LYS A 5 -4.17 73.29 23.21
CA LYS A 5 -4.68 71.92 23.19
C LYS A 5 -3.86 71.10 22.19
N ILE A 6 -3.27 70.06 22.66
CA ILE A 6 -2.62 69.03 21.81
C ILE A 6 -3.69 68.04 21.36
N PRO A 7 -3.83 67.72 20.04
CA PRO A 7 -4.78 66.73 19.59
C PRO A 7 -4.21 65.30 19.83
N ALA A 8 -5.06 64.44 20.32
CA ALA A 8 -4.79 63.06 20.66
C ALA A 8 -4.30 62.24 19.45
N THR A 9 -3.18 61.57 19.64
CA THR A 9 -2.59 60.62 18.72
C THR A 9 -3.57 59.45 18.51
N ARG A 10 -3.95 59.23 17.28
CA ARG A 10 -4.74 58.09 16.82
C ARG A 10 -3.95 56.82 17.08
N ARG A 11 -4.39 55.96 17.99
CA ARG A 11 -3.92 54.60 18.12
C ARG A 11 -4.31 53.83 16.86
N HIS A 12 -3.27 53.38 16.13
CA HIS A 12 -3.46 52.35 15.15
C HIS A 12 -3.87 51.07 15.87
N GLN A 13 -5.09 50.61 15.61
CA GLN A 13 -5.53 49.27 16.00
C GLN A 13 -4.84 48.30 15.05
N GLU A 14 -3.82 47.67 15.55
CA GLU A 14 -3.26 46.49 14.91
C GLU A 14 -4.27 45.35 15.07
N THR A 15 -4.91 44.98 13.98
CA THR A 15 -5.68 43.75 13.88
C THR A 15 -4.71 42.58 13.94
N PRO A 16 -4.85 41.65 14.90
CA PRO A 16 -4.04 40.45 14.89
C PRO A 16 -4.49 39.58 13.71
N LEU A 17 -3.59 39.41 12.73
CA LEU A 17 -3.68 38.38 11.72
C LEU A 17 -3.76 37.04 12.44
N LYS A 18 -4.94 36.47 12.52
CA LYS A 18 -5.15 35.08 12.87
C LYS A 18 -4.47 34.24 11.82
N HIS A 19 -3.24 33.85 12.08
CA HIS A 19 -2.64 32.71 11.39
C HIS A 19 -3.47 31.48 11.73
N MET A 20 -4.43 31.18 10.86
CA MET A 20 -5.04 29.86 10.80
C MET A 20 -3.98 28.88 10.26
N THR A 21 -3.05 28.52 11.12
CA THR A 21 -2.26 27.32 10.91
C THR A 21 -3.20 26.15 11.12
N THR A 22 -3.85 25.72 10.05
CA THR A 22 -4.54 24.43 10.02
C THR A 22 -3.43 23.38 10.16
N ARG A 23 -3.06 23.08 11.40
CA ARG A 23 -2.33 21.87 11.71
C ARG A 23 -3.25 20.72 11.31
N THR A 24 -3.07 20.22 10.12
CA THR A 24 -3.59 18.91 9.75
C THR A 24 -3.02 17.95 10.78
N ARG A 25 -3.83 17.62 11.78
CA ARG A 25 -3.48 16.67 12.82
C ARG A 25 -3.36 15.33 12.11
N LEU A 26 -2.13 14.92 11.80
CA LEU A 26 -1.84 13.59 11.29
C LEU A 26 -2.46 12.60 12.29
N ARG A 27 -3.47 11.87 11.84
CA ARG A 27 -4.11 10.83 12.64
C ARG A 27 -3.06 9.78 13.00
N PRO A 28 -3.03 9.23 14.21
CA PRO A 28 -2.10 8.19 14.57
C PRO A 28 -2.23 7.00 13.62
N ALA A 29 -1.14 6.30 13.34
CA ALA A 29 -1.09 5.20 12.36
C ALA A 29 -2.21 4.17 12.59
N THR A 30 -2.44 3.78 13.84
CA THR A 30 -3.51 2.86 14.22
C THR A 30 -4.91 3.31 13.80
N GLU A 31 -5.18 4.62 13.83
CA GLU A 31 -6.48 5.19 13.45
C GLU A 31 -6.67 5.26 11.93
N ARG A 32 -5.57 5.27 11.16
CA ARG A 32 -5.60 5.24 9.68
C ARG A 32 -5.73 3.83 9.11
N ILE A 33 -5.20 2.82 9.79
CA ILE A 33 -5.22 1.43 9.35
C ILE A 33 -6.65 0.86 9.33
N SER A 34 -7.50 1.21 10.29
CA SER A 34 -8.87 0.68 10.37
C SER A 34 -9.72 0.93 9.11
N PRO A 35 -9.90 2.18 8.64
CA PRO A 35 -10.68 2.44 7.43
C PRO A 35 -10.04 1.86 6.16
N LEU A 36 -8.71 1.87 6.09
CA LEU A 36 -7.98 1.30 4.97
C LEU A 36 -8.12 -0.22 4.93
N ARG A 37 -7.99 -0.88 6.07
CA ARG A 37 -8.17 -2.33 6.21
C ARG A 37 -9.58 -2.76 5.81
N GLU A 38 -10.60 -2.02 6.23
CA GLU A 38 -11.99 -2.25 5.85
C GLU A 38 -12.18 -2.10 4.33
N ALA A 39 -11.64 -1.03 3.74
CA ALA A 39 -11.70 -0.80 2.30
C ALA A 39 -11.02 -1.94 1.51
N VAL A 40 -9.87 -2.41 1.96
CA VAL A 40 -9.15 -3.55 1.35
C VAL A 40 -9.97 -4.84 1.49
N THR A 41 -10.50 -5.13 2.66
CA THR A 41 -11.32 -6.34 2.90
C THR A 41 -12.56 -6.32 2.00
N THR A 42 -13.25 -5.19 1.93
CA THR A 42 -14.41 -5.02 1.02
C THR A 42 -14.01 -5.23 -0.45
N ALA A 43 -12.85 -4.72 -0.88
CA ALA A 43 -12.38 -4.93 -2.24
C ALA A 43 -12.14 -6.42 -2.55
N LEU A 44 -11.56 -7.15 -1.62
CA LEU A 44 -11.30 -8.58 -1.75
C LEU A 44 -12.61 -9.39 -1.80
N GLU A 45 -13.59 -9.03 -0.97
CA GLU A 45 -14.92 -9.66 -0.96
C GLU A 45 -15.69 -9.36 -2.25
N ASP A 46 -15.73 -8.09 -2.70
CA ASP A 46 -16.38 -7.67 -3.96
C ASP A 46 -15.86 -8.49 -5.15
N MET A 47 -14.56 -8.74 -5.17
CA MET A 47 -13.87 -9.47 -6.23
C MET A 47 -13.83 -10.99 -6.01
N LYS A 48 -14.42 -11.49 -4.92
CA LYS A 48 -14.42 -12.92 -4.57
C LYS A 48 -13.01 -13.52 -4.53
N ALA A 49 -12.07 -12.79 -3.92
CA ALA A 49 -10.75 -13.28 -3.64
C ALA A 49 -10.83 -14.52 -2.72
N VAL A 50 -9.94 -15.47 -2.97
CA VAL A 50 -9.95 -16.77 -2.26
C VAL A 50 -8.85 -16.81 -1.22
N ASN A 51 -9.06 -17.57 -0.13
CA ASN A 51 -8.07 -17.81 0.91
C ASN A 51 -7.43 -16.51 1.45
N VAL A 52 -8.25 -15.53 1.79
CA VAL A 52 -7.78 -14.26 2.36
C VAL A 52 -7.24 -14.48 3.77
N ARG A 53 -5.99 -14.07 3.98
CA ARG A 53 -5.32 -14.05 5.30
C ARG A 53 -4.88 -12.64 5.62
N VAL A 54 -5.12 -12.21 6.83
CA VAL A 54 -4.67 -10.92 7.36
C VAL A 54 -3.73 -11.19 8.53
N LEU A 55 -2.48 -10.74 8.37
CA LEU A 55 -1.41 -10.97 9.32
C LEU A 55 -1.02 -9.64 9.97
N ASP A 56 -0.89 -9.64 11.29
CA ASP A 56 -0.28 -8.54 12.03
C ASP A 56 1.23 -8.78 12.05
N VAL A 57 1.98 -7.93 11.37
CA VAL A 57 3.44 -8.07 11.23
C VAL A 57 4.20 -7.01 12.04
N ARG A 58 3.51 -6.30 12.92
CA ARG A 58 4.14 -5.32 13.82
C ARG A 58 5.17 -6.00 14.73
N GLY A 59 6.36 -5.42 14.77
CA GLY A 59 7.47 -5.97 15.54
C GLY A 59 8.19 -7.15 14.88
N LEU A 60 7.70 -7.65 13.72
CA LEU A 60 8.36 -8.65 12.91
C LEU A 60 9.08 -8.01 11.72
N THR A 61 8.59 -6.86 11.27
CA THR A 61 9.20 -6.08 10.19
C THR A 61 8.93 -4.59 10.39
N ASP A 62 9.83 -3.76 9.85
CA ASP A 62 9.67 -2.30 9.82
C ASP A 62 9.00 -1.80 8.53
N ILE A 63 8.60 -2.71 7.63
CA ILE A 63 8.08 -2.36 6.31
C ILE A 63 6.58 -2.01 6.37
N ALA A 64 5.81 -2.75 7.17
CA ALA A 64 4.36 -2.56 7.30
C ALA A 64 3.86 -3.06 8.65
N ASP A 65 2.70 -2.58 9.08
CA ASP A 65 2.01 -3.04 10.28
C ASP A 65 1.11 -4.25 10.00
N THR A 66 0.57 -4.32 8.79
CA THR A 66 -0.37 -5.38 8.38
C THR A 66 -0.01 -5.90 7.00
N MET A 67 -0.06 -7.20 6.85
CA MET A 67 0.07 -7.88 5.57
C MET A 67 -1.21 -8.64 5.26
N VAL A 68 -1.69 -8.49 4.03
CA VAL A 68 -2.86 -9.22 3.54
C VAL A 68 -2.43 -10.10 2.38
N ILE A 69 -2.77 -11.39 2.45
CA ILE A 69 -2.47 -12.36 1.41
C ILE A 69 -3.79 -12.91 0.90
N ALA A 70 -3.99 -12.89 -0.41
CA ALA A 70 -5.20 -13.38 -1.06
C ALA A 70 -4.86 -14.11 -2.38
N CYS A 71 -5.76 -14.97 -2.84
CA CYS A 71 -5.61 -15.65 -4.12
C CYS A 71 -6.65 -15.20 -5.13
N GLY A 72 -6.22 -15.14 -6.39
CA GLY A 72 -7.10 -15.09 -7.55
C GLY A 72 -7.05 -16.40 -8.32
N ASN A 73 -8.13 -16.75 -9.04
CA ASN A 73 -8.25 -18.01 -9.77
C ASN A 73 -7.52 -18.02 -11.13
N SER A 74 -7.10 -16.86 -11.60
CA SER A 74 -6.36 -16.66 -12.84
C SER A 74 -5.52 -15.39 -12.77
N ASP A 75 -4.56 -15.23 -13.66
CA ASP A 75 -3.75 -14.03 -13.81
C ASP A 75 -4.60 -12.76 -14.01
N ARG A 76 -5.64 -12.85 -14.81
CA ARG A 76 -6.61 -11.78 -15.01
C ARG A 76 -7.36 -11.46 -13.71
N HIS A 77 -7.78 -12.46 -12.95
CA HIS A 77 -8.48 -12.28 -11.69
C HIS A 77 -7.56 -11.65 -10.64
N VAL A 78 -6.30 -12.08 -10.55
CA VAL A 78 -5.29 -11.48 -9.68
C VAL A 78 -5.13 -9.99 -9.97
N ARG A 79 -4.99 -9.61 -11.26
CA ARG A 79 -4.91 -8.19 -11.66
C ARG A 79 -6.16 -7.40 -11.27
N SER A 80 -7.34 -7.95 -11.56
CA SER A 80 -8.60 -7.27 -11.26
C SER A 80 -8.82 -7.07 -9.75
N ILE A 81 -8.42 -8.04 -8.92
CA ILE A 81 -8.45 -7.90 -7.47
C ILE A 81 -7.52 -6.76 -7.04
N ALA A 82 -6.29 -6.73 -7.53
CA ALA A 82 -5.31 -5.70 -7.18
C ALA A 82 -5.78 -4.30 -7.60
N GLU A 83 -6.34 -4.16 -8.81
CA GLU A 83 -6.94 -2.90 -9.29
C GLU A 83 -8.08 -2.43 -8.38
N ARG A 84 -8.94 -3.34 -7.96
CA ARG A 84 -10.04 -3.02 -7.05
C ARG A 84 -9.54 -2.59 -5.67
N VAL A 85 -8.50 -3.23 -5.15
CA VAL A 85 -7.84 -2.84 -3.91
C VAL A 85 -7.30 -1.41 -4.02
N VAL A 86 -6.60 -1.08 -5.10
CA VAL A 86 -6.08 0.27 -5.38
C VAL A 86 -7.21 1.31 -5.43
N GLU A 87 -8.30 0.99 -6.12
CA GLU A 87 -9.47 1.88 -6.25
C GLU A 87 -10.09 2.17 -4.88
N LYS A 88 -10.37 1.14 -4.09
CA LYS A 88 -10.97 1.27 -2.76
C LYS A 88 -10.04 1.97 -1.77
N ALA A 89 -8.75 1.71 -1.83
CA ALA A 89 -7.76 2.40 -1.01
C ALA A 89 -7.73 3.90 -1.31
N LYS A 90 -7.74 4.28 -2.59
CA LYS A 90 -7.82 5.69 -3.01
C LYS A 90 -9.11 6.35 -2.53
N ALA A 91 -10.24 5.66 -2.63
CA ALA A 91 -11.53 6.15 -2.12
C ALA A 91 -11.51 6.34 -0.59
N ALA A 92 -10.77 5.52 0.13
CA ALA A 92 -10.53 5.65 1.57
C ALA A 92 -9.47 6.70 1.93
N GLY A 93 -8.95 7.46 0.96
CA GLY A 93 -7.97 8.51 1.16
C GLY A 93 -6.51 8.04 1.24
N CYS A 94 -6.24 6.78 0.91
CA CYS A 94 -4.88 6.23 0.88
C CYS A 94 -4.41 6.07 -0.58
N ARG A 95 -3.32 6.76 -0.93
CA ARG A 95 -2.66 6.56 -2.23
C ARG A 95 -1.63 5.44 -2.10
N PRO A 96 -1.69 4.41 -2.96
CA PRO A 96 -0.64 3.40 -3.00
C PRO A 96 0.74 4.03 -3.25
N LEU A 97 1.76 3.54 -2.57
CA LEU A 97 3.15 3.88 -2.84
C LEU A 97 3.63 3.22 -4.13
N GLY A 98 3.15 2.01 -4.40
CA GLY A 98 3.50 1.26 -5.58
C GLY A 98 2.58 0.07 -5.81
N THR A 99 2.62 -0.45 -7.04
CA THR A 99 1.97 -1.70 -7.41
C THR A 99 2.93 -2.45 -8.33
N GLU A 100 3.32 -3.65 -7.92
CA GLU A 100 4.29 -4.47 -8.62
C GLU A 100 3.66 -5.77 -9.14
N GLY A 101 4.23 -6.36 -10.20
CA GLY A 101 3.80 -7.67 -10.73
C GLY A 101 2.56 -7.67 -11.61
N VAL A 102 1.95 -6.52 -11.88
CA VAL A 102 0.71 -6.40 -12.67
C VAL A 102 0.87 -6.99 -14.07
N ARG A 103 2.05 -6.85 -14.67
CA ARG A 103 2.30 -7.31 -16.05
C ARG A 103 2.10 -8.82 -16.19
N ASP A 104 2.66 -9.59 -15.29
CA ASP A 104 2.59 -11.05 -15.34
C ASP A 104 1.29 -11.58 -14.73
N GLY A 105 0.77 -10.91 -13.70
CA GLY A 105 -0.51 -11.25 -13.06
C GLY A 105 -0.48 -12.54 -12.23
N GLU A 106 0.68 -13.13 -12.02
CA GLU A 106 0.82 -14.31 -11.18
C GLU A 106 0.91 -13.96 -9.69
N TRP A 107 1.51 -12.82 -9.42
CA TRP A 107 1.68 -12.25 -8.09
C TRP A 107 1.73 -10.73 -8.21
N VAL A 108 0.71 -10.06 -7.68
CA VAL A 108 0.64 -8.60 -7.62
C VAL A 108 0.77 -8.16 -6.17
N LEU A 109 1.67 -7.22 -5.93
CA LEU A 109 1.86 -6.55 -4.65
C LEU A 109 1.29 -5.14 -4.75
N VAL A 110 0.48 -4.75 -3.78
CA VAL A 110 -0.01 -3.37 -3.62
C VAL A 110 0.50 -2.82 -2.29
N ASP A 111 1.37 -1.81 -2.37
CA ASP A 111 1.93 -1.13 -1.20
C ASP A 111 1.05 0.06 -0.81
N LEU A 112 0.45 -0.01 0.36
CA LEU A 112 -0.41 1.02 0.93
C LEU A 112 0.21 1.67 2.19
N GLN A 113 1.53 1.68 2.29
CA GLN A 113 2.34 2.17 3.41
C GLN A 113 2.32 1.21 4.61
N ASP A 114 1.40 1.42 5.55
CA ASP A 114 1.31 0.58 6.76
C ASP A 114 0.60 -0.77 6.51
N LEU A 115 0.07 -0.98 5.30
CA LEU A 115 -0.61 -2.20 4.87
C LEU A 115 -0.13 -2.63 3.49
N ILE A 116 0.34 -3.87 3.37
CA ILE A 116 0.76 -4.46 2.10
C ILE A 116 -0.22 -5.57 1.73
N VAL A 117 -0.67 -5.57 0.47
CA VAL A 117 -1.57 -6.60 -0.07
C VAL A 117 -0.83 -7.43 -1.11
N HIS A 118 -0.77 -8.73 -0.90
CA HIS A 118 -0.29 -9.70 -1.86
C HIS A 118 -1.48 -10.45 -2.47
N VAL A 119 -1.66 -10.31 -3.77
CA VAL A 119 -2.65 -11.07 -4.53
C VAL A 119 -1.91 -11.99 -5.48
N MET A 120 -2.12 -13.29 -5.38
CA MET A 120 -1.33 -14.24 -6.14
C MET A 120 -2.16 -15.45 -6.60
N LEU A 121 -1.64 -16.19 -7.56
CA LEU A 121 -2.18 -17.49 -7.93
C LEU A 121 -1.94 -18.51 -6.80
N PRO A 122 -2.85 -19.49 -6.60
CA PRO A 122 -2.69 -20.50 -5.55
C PRO A 122 -1.34 -21.22 -5.60
N ARG A 123 -0.88 -21.61 -6.79
CA ARG A 123 0.42 -22.27 -7.00
C ARG A 123 1.61 -21.42 -6.56
N VAL A 124 1.51 -20.09 -6.78
CA VAL A 124 2.58 -19.14 -6.40
C VAL A 124 2.61 -18.98 -4.89
N ARG A 125 1.44 -18.86 -4.26
CA ARG A 125 1.31 -18.78 -2.80
C ARG A 125 1.86 -20.03 -2.10
N GLU A 126 1.51 -21.21 -2.60
CA GLU A 126 2.00 -22.48 -2.07
C GLU A 126 3.51 -22.59 -2.21
N PHE A 127 4.05 -22.20 -3.36
CA PHE A 127 5.49 -22.26 -3.65
C PHE A 127 6.30 -21.34 -2.74
N TYR A 128 5.87 -20.09 -2.54
CA TYR A 128 6.62 -19.12 -1.74
C TYR A 128 6.30 -19.18 -0.24
N GLY A 129 5.11 -19.62 0.15
CA GLY A 129 4.70 -19.80 1.54
C GLY A 129 4.92 -18.57 2.41
N LEU A 130 4.52 -17.36 1.94
CA LEU A 130 4.79 -16.10 2.64
C LEU A 130 4.31 -16.10 4.09
N GLU A 131 3.25 -16.81 4.39
CA GLU A 131 2.69 -16.90 5.74
C GLU A 131 3.69 -17.48 6.73
N LEU A 132 4.51 -18.41 6.30
CA LEU A 132 5.52 -19.06 7.14
C LEU A 132 6.57 -18.08 7.65
N LEU A 133 6.81 -16.98 6.91
CA LEU A 133 7.75 -15.93 7.32
C LEU A 133 7.25 -15.16 8.55
N TRP A 134 5.94 -15.12 8.75
CA TRP A 134 5.30 -14.25 9.72
C TRP A 134 4.56 -15.01 10.83
N GLU A 135 4.16 -16.26 10.61
CA GLU A 135 3.45 -17.11 11.58
C GLU A 135 4.38 -17.91 12.51
N GLY A 136 5.64 -18.11 12.09
CA GLY A 136 6.64 -18.79 12.92
C GLY A 136 7.87 -17.90 13.05
N GLY A 137 8.17 -17.42 14.26
CA GLY A 137 9.42 -16.68 14.48
C GLY A 137 10.60 -17.37 13.85
N ALA A 138 11.22 -16.71 12.92
CA ALA A 138 12.53 -16.95 12.29
C ALA A 138 13.09 -18.38 12.42
N GLU A 139 12.47 -19.35 11.78
CA GLU A 139 13.13 -20.58 11.44
C GLU A 139 13.68 -20.40 10.02
N GLU A 140 14.98 -20.54 9.91
CA GLU A 140 15.81 -20.27 8.74
C GLU A 140 15.25 -20.97 7.51
N LEU A 141 14.64 -20.19 6.61
CA LEU A 141 14.17 -20.74 5.32
C LEU A 141 15.39 -21.11 4.48
N PRO A 142 15.45 -22.32 3.91
CA PRO A 142 16.47 -22.63 2.93
C PRO A 142 16.28 -21.73 1.71
N VAL A 143 17.19 -20.78 1.53
CA VAL A 143 17.24 -19.92 0.35
C VAL A 143 17.68 -20.77 -0.85
N ALA A 144 16.74 -21.48 -1.44
CA ALA A 144 16.87 -21.96 -2.80
C ALA A 144 16.03 -21.05 -3.69
N ALA A 145 16.59 -19.90 -4.06
CA ALA A 145 16.05 -19.14 -5.17
C ALA A 145 16.13 -20.03 -6.43
N PRO A 146 15.01 -20.39 -7.07
CA PRO A 146 15.10 -21.03 -8.36
C PRO A 146 15.70 -20.02 -9.33
N ALA A 147 16.85 -20.35 -9.87
CA ALA A 147 17.45 -19.63 -10.97
C ALA A 147 16.39 -19.44 -12.05
N LEU A 148 16.11 -18.18 -12.40
CA LEU A 148 15.31 -17.84 -13.56
C LEU A 148 15.89 -18.60 -14.75
N VAL A 149 15.21 -19.65 -15.18
CA VAL A 149 15.55 -20.38 -16.40
C VAL A 149 15.34 -19.40 -17.56
N ARG A 150 16.42 -18.72 -17.93
CA ARG A 150 16.46 -17.96 -19.18
C ARG A 150 16.34 -18.98 -20.30
N THR A 151 15.14 -19.12 -20.86
CA THR A 151 14.94 -19.87 -22.09
C THR A 151 15.91 -19.34 -23.14
N PRO A 152 16.73 -20.21 -23.77
CA PRO A 152 17.63 -19.77 -24.84
C PRO A 152 16.77 -19.30 -26.01
N ARG A 153 16.94 -18.07 -26.37
CA ARG A 153 16.35 -17.46 -27.56
C ARG A 153 16.90 -18.16 -28.78
N THR A 154 16.12 -19.07 -29.36
CA THR A 154 16.46 -19.80 -30.58
C THR A 154 16.67 -18.78 -31.69
N ARG A 155 17.94 -18.61 -32.07
CA ARG A 155 18.35 -17.77 -33.19
C ARG A 155 17.95 -18.48 -34.47
N ARG A 156 16.84 -18.05 -35.06
CA ARG A 156 16.38 -18.52 -36.39
C ARG A 156 17.48 -18.16 -37.41
N ARG A 157 18.23 -19.17 -37.86
CA ARG A 157 19.11 -19.04 -39.00
C ARG A 157 18.24 -18.78 -40.23
N GLN A 158 18.40 -17.61 -40.83
CA GLN A 158 17.94 -17.38 -42.20
C GLN A 158 18.95 -18.09 -43.11
N ALA A 159 18.50 -19.11 -43.82
CA ALA A 159 19.20 -19.69 -44.94
C ALA A 159 18.94 -18.81 -46.16
N SER A 160 20.00 -18.20 -46.65
CA SER A 160 20.03 -17.60 -48.00
C SER A 160 20.22 -18.70 -49.01
N THR A 161 19.40 -18.66 -50.04
CA THR A 161 19.73 -19.17 -51.39
C THR A 161 19.16 -18.19 -52.39
#